data_1bae2a2d23ebf8d478eeac01037807e1
#
_entry.id   1bae2a2d23ebf8d478eeac01037807e1
#
_cell.length_a   1.000
_cell.length_b   1.000
_cell.length_c   1.000
_cell.angle_alpha   90.00
_cell.angle_beta   90.00
_cell.angle_gamma   90.00
#
_symmetry.space_group_name_H-M   'P 1'
#
loop_
_entity.id
_entity.type
_entity.pdbx_description
1 polymer ?
#
loop_
_entity_poly.entity_id
_entity_poly.type
_entity_poly.pdbx_seq_one_letter_code
_entity_poly.pdbx_strand_id
1 'polypeptide(L)'
;VENYGKIMETYGSSESNTFMIADQQEAWYLESYSGHQWCAVKMPEDAVAVFGNESMLGSVADYVEGESLLHSEGLFSVPEAAGQTVLDEAGNVDLFATYVGARNLNAGANRRTWYGHELLAPSTAEDYAMTTRYPLFYQPDEKVSLSDIFELTRSRFEGTQWDPEETGRPDIRVIGIERQVNCSAIEIYDDLPAAMSAVTWTTLANAEHSVYLPLSNLVTDVAEMFDHTPEGFTSDSYGYDLSYAHTHFKRLCALSEQDREHYGTGVRAYWKSVEDALVAEYPAVLAETAKLYAEDPAKAAEYLTEYTVEKQEKALADCDTMYDELTWYMIANTST
;
A
#
# COMPACT_ATOMS: atom_id res chain seq x y z
N VAL A 1 10.03 -11.44 -10.98
CA VAL A 1 9.36 -11.02 -12.21
C VAL A 1 9.15 -12.19 -13.15
N GLU A 2 10.20 -12.86 -13.64
CA GLU A 2 10.10 -13.94 -14.65
C GLU A 2 9.15 -15.09 -14.26
N ASN A 3 9.15 -15.53 -13.00
CA ASN A 3 8.26 -16.61 -12.55
C ASN A 3 6.79 -16.21 -12.65
N TYR A 4 6.46 -14.96 -12.33
CA TYR A 4 5.13 -14.42 -12.51
C TYR A 4 4.76 -14.37 -14.01
N GLY A 5 5.69 -13.89 -14.85
CA GLY A 5 5.52 -13.87 -16.31
C GLY A 5 5.19 -15.25 -16.89
N LYS A 6 5.93 -16.30 -16.48
CA LYS A 6 5.67 -17.69 -16.89
C LYS A 6 4.27 -18.20 -16.48
N ILE A 7 3.80 -17.81 -15.30
CA ILE A 7 2.45 -18.12 -14.82
C ILE A 7 1.41 -17.42 -15.71
N MET A 8 1.61 -16.13 -16.00
CA MET A 8 0.74 -15.35 -16.87
C MET A 8 0.67 -15.93 -18.28
N GLU A 9 1.81 -16.28 -18.87
CA GLU A 9 1.86 -16.88 -20.22
C GLU A 9 1.20 -18.26 -20.26
N THR A 10 1.27 -19.03 -19.18
CA THR A 10 0.70 -20.39 -19.11
C THR A 10 -0.81 -20.37 -18.87
N TYR A 11 -1.27 -19.60 -17.89
CA TYR A 11 -2.65 -19.66 -17.39
C TYR A 11 -3.51 -18.45 -17.82
N GLY A 12 -2.88 -17.34 -18.18
CA GLY A 12 -3.55 -16.09 -18.50
C GLY A 12 -4.13 -15.38 -17.29
N SER A 13 -4.78 -14.24 -17.55
CA SER A 13 -5.56 -13.50 -16.56
C SER A 13 -6.87 -13.04 -17.15
N SER A 14 -7.94 -13.07 -16.36
CA SER A 14 -9.25 -12.59 -16.77
C SER A 14 -9.39 -11.07 -16.65
N GLU A 15 -8.49 -10.43 -15.91
CA GLU A 15 -8.47 -8.99 -15.68
C GLU A 15 -7.03 -8.45 -15.64
N SER A 16 -6.90 -7.15 -15.83
CA SER A 16 -5.60 -6.48 -15.73
C SER A 16 -5.28 -6.15 -14.27
N ASN A 17 -4.02 -6.35 -13.90
CA ASN A 17 -3.50 -6.03 -12.57
C ASN A 17 -2.15 -5.34 -12.68
N THR A 18 -1.79 -4.61 -11.62
CA THR A 18 -0.49 -3.97 -11.46
C THR A 18 0.19 -4.49 -10.20
N PHE A 19 1.51 -4.65 -10.27
CA PHE A 19 2.32 -5.19 -9.17
C PHE A 19 3.60 -4.39 -9.01
N MET A 20 4.02 -4.19 -7.76
CA MET A 20 5.38 -3.83 -7.42
C MET A 20 6.09 -5.07 -6.90
N ILE A 21 7.25 -5.38 -7.45
CA ILE A 21 8.06 -6.53 -7.07
C ILE A 21 9.46 -6.01 -6.76
N ALA A 22 9.95 -6.25 -5.56
CA ALA A 22 11.26 -5.76 -5.15
C ALA A 22 12.03 -6.81 -4.35
N ASP A 23 13.34 -6.73 -4.43
CA ASP A 23 14.29 -7.43 -3.57
C ASP A 23 15.35 -6.43 -3.05
N GLN A 24 16.43 -6.93 -2.47
CA GLN A 24 17.49 -6.11 -1.91
C GLN A 24 18.31 -5.31 -2.94
N GLN A 25 18.09 -5.50 -4.23
CA GLN A 25 18.91 -4.95 -5.30
C GLN A 25 18.12 -4.12 -6.31
N GLU A 26 16.84 -4.49 -6.53
CA GLU A 26 16.04 -3.85 -7.56
C GLU A 26 14.55 -3.89 -7.26
N ALA A 27 13.83 -2.92 -7.83
CA ALA A 27 12.38 -2.89 -7.82
C ALA A 27 11.84 -2.83 -9.25
N TRP A 28 10.73 -3.51 -9.49
CA TRP A 28 10.08 -3.61 -10.78
C TRP A 28 8.60 -3.24 -10.65
N TYR A 29 8.11 -2.48 -11.60
CA TYR A 29 6.69 -2.28 -11.84
C TYR A 29 6.23 -3.23 -12.95
N LEU A 30 5.16 -3.97 -12.69
CA LEU A 30 4.62 -4.96 -13.63
C LEU A 30 3.15 -4.72 -13.87
N GLU A 31 2.74 -4.75 -15.13
CA GLU A 31 1.34 -4.82 -15.56
C GLU A 31 1.04 -6.16 -16.21
N SER A 32 -0.03 -6.82 -15.76
CA SER A 32 -0.64 -7.91 -16.48
C SER A 32 -1.85 -7.40 -17.25
N TYR A 33 -1.91 -7.72 -18.52
CA TYR A 33 -3.06 -7.42 -19.38
C TYR A 33 -3.97 -8.65 -19.47
N SER A 34 -5.21 -8.46 -19.91
CA SER A 34 -6.11 -9.57 -20.13
C SER A 34 -5.55 -10.59 -21.11
N GLY A 35 -5.77 -11.87 -20.86
CA GLY A 35 -5.18 -12.97 -21.63
C GLY A 35 -3.81 -13.36 -21.09
N HIS A 36 -2.81 -13.44 -21.94
CA HIS A 36 -1.49 -13.98 -21.61
C HIS A 36 -0.36 -12.93 -21.70
N GLN A 37 -0.72 -11.64 -21.79
CA GLN A 37 0.27 -10.59 -22.00
C GLN A 37 0.60 -9.86 -20.69
N TRP A 38 1.86 -9.52 -20.53
CA TRP A 38 2.38 -8.77 -19.41
C TRP A 38 3.62 -7.97 -19.82
N CYS A 39 3.89 -6.91 -19.08
CA CYS A 39 5.06 -6.07 -19.23
C CYS A 39 5.57 -5.64 -17.85
N ALA A 40 6.87 -5.68 -17.65
CA ALA A 40 7.50 -5.18 -16.44
C ALA A 40 8.66 -4.25 -16.79
N VAL A 41 8.77 -3.15 -16.06
CA VAL A 41 9.85 -2.18 -16.20
C VAL A 41 10.57 -2.00 -14.86
N LYS A 42 11.90 -1.90 -14.92
CA LYS A 42 12.73 -1.67 -13.73
C LYS A 42 12.54 -0.24 -13.25
N MET A 43 12.32 -0.09 -11.95
CA MET A 43 12.20 1.22 -11.31
C MET A 43 13.58 1.87 -11.17
N PRO A 44 13.73 3.18 -11.50
CA PRO A 44 14.95 3.92 -11.19
C PRO A 44 15.19 4.00 -9.68
N GLU A 45 16.46 3.95 -9.26
CA GLU A 45 16.86 3.88 -7.84
C GLU A 45 16.49 5.14 -7.04
N ASP A 46 16.36 6.28 -7.70
CA ASP A 46 16.08 7.60 -7.11
C ASP A 46 14.63 8.07 -7.36
N ALA A 47 13.75 7.18 -7.81
CA ALA A 47 12.38 7.49 -8.14
C ALA A 47 11.36 6.98 -7.12
N VAL A 48 10.19 7.58 -7.16
CA VAL A 48 8.98 7.08 -6.51
C VAL A 48 7.91 6.77 -7.55
N ALA A 49 6.92 5.96 -7.16
CA ALA A 49 5.74 5.67 -7.95
C ALA A 49 4.50 5.68 -7.06
N VAL A 50 3.50 6.48 -7.41
CA VAL A 50 2.17 6.45 -6.78
C VAL A 50 1.14 6.32 -7.88
N PHE A 51 0.30 5.29 -7.80
CA PHE A 51 -0.73 5.04 -8.81
C PHE A 51 -2.00 4.47 -8.18
N GLY A 52 -3.12 4.77 -8.82
CA GLY A 52 -4.42 4.23 -8.45
C GLY A 52 -4.67 2.84 -9.05
N ASN A 53 -5.96 2.46 -9.16
CA ASN A 53 -6.35 1.23 -9.87
C ASN A 53 -6.37 1.50 -11.38
N GLU A 54 -5.20 1.69 -11.99
CA GLU A 54 -5.04 1.99 -13.41
C GLU A 54 -3.70 1.45 -13.92
N SER A 55 -3.64 1.17 -15.22
CA SER A 55 -2.38 0.90 -15.90
C SER A 55 -1.65 2.21 -16.16
N MET A 56 -0.33 2.20 -16.07
CA MET A 56 0.51 3.38 -16.18
C MET A 56 1.45 3.35 -17.40
N LEU A 57 1.79 2.14 -17.92
CA LEU A 57 2.77 2.01 -18.98
C LEU A 57 2.23 2.52 -20.34
N GLY A 58 2.90 3.54 -20.87
CA GLY A 58 2.76 3.97 -22.24
C GLY A 58 3.77 3.29 -23.14
N SER A 59 4.66 4.07 -23.78
CA SER A 59 5.80 3.53 -24.50
C SER A 59 6.85 2.97 -23.55
N VAL A 60 7.43 1.84 -23.91
CA VAL A 60 8.57 1.22 -23.21
C VAL A 60 9.86 1.26 -24.03
N ALA A 61 9.90 2.11 -25.07
CA ALA A 61 11.03 2.19 -26.00
C ALA A 61 12.35 2.66 -25.36
N ASP A 62 12.28 3.35 -24.22
CA ASP A 62 13.46 3.82 -23.48
C ASP A 62 14.07 2.77 -22.56
N TYR A 63 13.41 1.60 -22.41
CA TYR A 63 13.89 0.49 -21.59
C TYR A 63 14.63 -0.54 -22.43
N VAL A 64 15.61 -1.22 -21.84
CA VAL A 64 16.45 -2.22 -22.50
C VAL A 64 15.95 -3.63 -22.21
N GLU A 65 15.60 -4.37 -23.26
CA GLU A 65 15.12 -5.74 -23.14
C GLU A 65 16.13 -6.66 -22.44
N GLY A 66 15.64 -7.43 -21.46
CA GLY A 66 16.46 -8.31 -20.63
C GLY A 66 17.27 -7.63 -19.53
N GLU A 67 17.23 -6.28 -19.43
CA GLU A 67 17.95 -5.50 -18.42
C GLU A 67 17.01 -4.63 -17.58
N SER A 68 16.21 -3.78 -18.23
CA SER A 68 15.22 -2.91 -17.58
C SER A 68 13.81 -3.10 -18.13
N LEU A 69 13.64 -3.99 -19.10
CA LEU A 69 12.36 -4.39 -19.69
C LEU A 69 12.27 -5.92 -19.74
N LEU A 70 11.20 -6.45 -19.16
CA LEU A 70 10.80 -7.85 -19.30
C LEU A 70 9.34 -7.91 -19.76
N HIS A 71 9.02 -8.80 -20.68
CA HIS A 71 7.65 -8.90 -21.17
C HIS A 71 7.33 -10.28 -21.78
N SER A 72 6.04 -10.55 -21.99
CA SER A 72 5.58 -11.73 -22.73
C SER A 72 6.00 -11.68 -24.21
N GLU A 73 6.29 -12.81 -24.80
CA GLU A 73 6.68 -12.93 -26.22
C GLU A 73 5.66 -12.25 -27.17
N GLY A 74 4.38 -12.34 -26.80
CA GLY A 74 3.29 -11.80 -27.60
C GLY A 74 2.91 -10.35 -27.36
N LEU A 75 3.62 -9.62 -26.47
CA LEU A 75 3.23 -8.27 -26.06
C LEU A 75 2.97 -7.31 -27.23
N PHE A 76 3.79 -7.33 -28.25
CA PHE A 76 3.67 -6.46 -29.42
C PHE A 76 2.98 -7.14 -30.59
N SER A 77 3.27 -8.42 -30.81
CA SER A 77 2.79 -9.13 -32.01
C SER A 77 1.30 -9.51 -31.95
N VAL A 78 0.75 -9.77 -30.77
CA VAL A 78 -0.67 -10.13 -30.63
C VAL A 78 -1.60 -8.97 -31.00
N PRO A 79 -1.44 -7.75 -30.44
CA PRO A 79 -2.27 -6.62 -30.84
C PRO A 79 -2.01 -6.18 -32.29
N GLU A 80 -0.80 -6.32 -32.81
CA GLU A 80 -0.48 -6.04 -34.23
C GLU A 80 -1.29 -6.96 -35.15
N ALA A 81 -1.25 -8.27 -34.92
CA ALA A 81 -2.00 -9.25 -35.70
C ALA A 81 -3.53 -9.03 -35.62
N ALA A 82 -4.01 -8.48 -34.50
CA ALA A 82 -5.42 -8.11 -34.31
C ALA A 82 -5.79 -6.74 -34.92
N GLY A 83 -4.83 -5.97 -35.40
CA GLY A 83 -5.04 -4.59 -35.89
C GLY A 83 -5.47 -3.62 -34.78
N GLN A 84 -5.02 -3.86 -33.56
CA GLN A 84 -5.39 -3.08 -32.35
C GLN A 84 -4.23 -2.26 -31.78
N THR A 85 -3.04 -2.36 -32.38
CA THR A 85 -1.87 -1.58 -31.94
C THR A 85 -2.13 -0.09 -32.10
N VAL A 86 -1.90 0.66 -31.04
CA VAL A 86 -1.90 2.12 -31.03
C VAL A 86 -0.48 2.62 -30.83
N LEU A 87 -0.07 3.59 -31.66
CA LEU A 87 1.23 4.20 -31.59
C LEU A 87 1.17 5.57 -30.92
N ASP A 88 2.21 5.93 -30.19
CA ASP A 88 2.43 7.28 -29.69
C ASP A 88 2.88 8.26 -30.83
N GLU A 89 3.09 9.53 -30.49
CA GLU A 89 3.54 10.55 -31.45
C GLU A 89 4.93 10.27 -32.04
N ALA A 90 5.77 9.49 -31.33
CA ALA A 90 7.11 9.10 -31.79
C ALA A 90 7.07 7.83 -32.65
N GLY A 91 5.93 7.18 -32.76
CA GLY A 91 5.74 5.94 -33.54
C GLY A 91 6.03 4.66 -32.77
N ASN A 92 6.19 4.74 -31.45
CA ASN A 92 6.34 3.57 -30.56
C ASN A 92 4.98 3.03 -30.15
N VAL A 93 4.92 1.76 -29.76
CA VAL A 93 3.68 1.16 -29.22
C VAL A 93 3.35 1.80 -27.86
N ASP A 94 2.17 2.39 -27.77
CA ASP A 94 1.58 2.83 -26.50
C ASP A 94 0.79 1.66 -25.90
N LEU A 95 1.33 1.05 -24.86
CA LEU A 95 0.73 -0.13 -24.21
C LEU A 95 -0.61 0.20 -23.55
N PHE A 96 -0.72 1.37 -22.89
CA PHE A 96 -1.98 1.82 -22.31
C PHE A 96 -3.07 1.96 -23.38
N ALA A 97 -2.80 2.68 -24.44
CA ALA A 97 -3.77 2.90 -25.50
C ALA A 97 -4.11 1.60 -26.26
N THR A 98 -3.15 0.69 -26.39
CA THR A 98 -3.30 -0.61 -27.08
C THR A 98 -4.14 -1.59 -26.27
N TYR A 99 -3.85 -1.76 -24.97
CA TYR A 99 -4.48 -2.81 -24.15
C TYR A 99 -5.64 -2.32 -23.30
N VAL A 100 -5.59 -1.08 -22.86
CA VAL A 100 -6.50 -0.52 -21.84
C VAL A 100 -7.46 0.48 -22.47
N GLY A 101 -6.92 1.41 -23.25
CA GLY A 101 -7.68 2.43 -23.95
C GLY A 101 -8.41 3.41 -23.00
N ALA A 102 -9.28 4.23 -23.55
CA ALA A 102 -9.98 5.29 -22.82
C ALA A 102 -10.94 4.78 -21.71
N ARG A 103 -11.20 3.48 -21.63
CA ARG A 103 -12.17 2.92 -20.68
C ARG A 103 -11.75 3.07 -19.21
N ASN A 104 -10.46 3.21 -18.92
CA ASN A 104 -9.95 3.24 -17.57
C ASN A 104 -9.49 4.61 -17.09
N LEU A 105 -9.65 5.64 -17.90
CA LEU A 105 -9.52 7.01 -17.40
C LEU A 105 -10.70 7.30 -16.48
N ASN A 106 -10.48 7.13 -15.17
CA ASN A 106 -11.49 7.45 -14.18
C ASN A 106 -10.89 8.36 -13.10
N ALA A 107 -11.69 9.34 -12.68
CA ALA A 107 -11.28 10.32 -11.70
C ALA A 107 -10.89 9.69 -10.36
N GLY A 108 -11.42 8.52 -10.01
CA GLY A 108 -11.12 7.85 -8.75
C GLY A 108 -9.71 7.23 -8.72
N ALA A 109 -9.20 6.71 -9.84
CA ALA A 109 -7.84 6.19 -9.93
C ALA A 109 -6.84 7.33 -10.17
N ASN A 110 -7.04 8.08 -11.22
CA ASN A 110 -6.15 9.13 -11.70
C ASN A 110 -5.90 10.26 -10.66
N ARG A 111 -6.92 10.61 -9.84
CA ARG A 111 -6.74 11.61 -8.77
C ARG A 111 -5.81 11.12 -7.67
N ARG A 112 -5.79 9.81 -7.35
CA ARG A 112 -4.86 9.26 -6.37
C ARG A 112 -3.44 9.27 -6.91
N THR A 113 -3.26 9.01 -8.19
CA THR A 113 -1.98 9.15 -8.89
C THR A 113 -1.50 10.60 -8.87
N TRP A 114 -2.36 11.56 -9.24
CA TRP A 114 -2.05 12.99 -9.16
C TRP A 114 -1.65 13.42 -7.74
N TYR A 115 -2.40 12.98 -6.73
CA TYR A 115 -2.10 13.39 -5.35
C TYR A 115 -0.76 12.87 -4.85
N GLY A 116 -0.32 11.72 -5.34
CA GLY A 116 1.03 11.25 -5.08
C GLY A 116 2.12 12.21 -5.58
N HIS A 117 1.92 12.80 -6.78
CA HIS A 117 2.81 13.84 -7.29
C HIS A 117 2.71 15.13 -6.46
N GLU A 118 1.50 15.57 -6.13
CA GLU A 118 1.27 16.75 -5.29
C GLU A 118 1.93 16.64 -3.91
N LEU A 119 1.90 15.46 -3.31
CA LEU A 119 2.46 15.23 -1.99
C LEU A 119 3.99 15.04 -1.99
N LEU A 120 4.53 14.26 -2.95
CA LEU A 120 5.93 13.84 -2.91
C LEU A 120 6.84 14.67 -3.82
N ALA A 121 6.31 15.37 -4.81
CA ALA A 121 7.05 16.20 -5.75
C ALA A 121 6.30 17.51 -6.07
N PRO A 122 5.89 18.30 -5.06
CA PRO A 122 5.09 19.50 -5.27
C PRO A 122 5.76 20.54 -6.18
N SER A 123 7.10 20.55 -6.29
CA SER A 123 7.82 21.50 -7.18
C SER A 123 7.57 21.25 -8.66
N THR A 124 7.17 20.05 -9.03
CA THR A 124 6.89 19.62 -10.42
C THR A 124 5.45 19.16 -10.63
N ALA A 125 4.63 19.15 -9.59
CA ALA A 125 3.24 18.76 -9.68
C ALA A 125 2.44 19.74 -10.56
N GLU A 126 1.51 19.19 -11.33
CA GLU A 126 0.61 19.94 -12.20
C GLU A 126 -0.81 19.94 -11.62
N ASP A 127 -1.59 20.94 -11.96
CA ASP A 127 -3.02 20.96 -11.60
C ASP A 127 -3.72 19.68 -12.07
N TYR A 128 -4.61 19.16 -11.23
CA TYR A 128 -5.33 17.94 -11.56
C TYR A 128 -6.16 18.09 -12.85
N ALA A 129 -5.93 17.18 -13.78
CA ALA A 129 -6.80 16.97 -14.92
C ALA A 129 -7.04 15.48 -15.16
N MET A 130 -8.30 15.07 -15.25
CA MET A 130 -8.67 13.65 -15.42
C MET A 130 -8.09 13.01 -16.69
N THR A 131 -7.79 13.81 -17.70
CA THR A 131 -7.23 13.36 -18.98
C THR A 131 -5.71 13.31 -19.00
N THR A 132 -5.04 13.80 -17.95
CA THR A 132 -3.57 13.76 -17.85
C THR A 132 -3.13 12.36 -17.47
N ARG A 133 -2.18 11.82 -18.21
CA ARG A 133 -1.44 10.61 -17.88
C ARG A 133 -0.20 11.03 -17.09
N TYR A 134 -0.31 11.00 -15.77
CA TYR A 134 0.80 11.34 -14.89
C TYR A 134 1.93 10.33 -15.04
N PRO A 135 3.21 10.75 -14.97
CA PRO A 135 4.35 9.83 -15.01
C PRO A 135 4.23 8.75 -13.94
N LEU A 136 4.59 7.50 -14.29
CA LEU A 136 4.67 6.40 -13.32
C LEU A 136 5.82 6.62 -12.34
N PHE A 137 7.01 6.90 -12.85
CA PHE A 137 8.21 7.16 -12.06
C PHE A 137 8.55 8.64 -12.11
N TYR A 138 8.81 9.20 -10.93
CA TYR A 138 9.23 10.60 -10.80
C TYR A 138 10.14 10.77 -9.58
N GLN A 139 10.96 11.83 -9.61
CA GLN A 139 11.82 12.17 -8.49
C GLN A 139 11.02 12.93 -7.44
N PRO A 140 11.04 12.50 -6.17
CA PRO A 140 10.46 13.28 -5.09
C PRO A 140 11.33 14.50 -4.79
N ASP A 141 10.74 15.56 -4.24
CA ASP A 141 11.49 16.77 -3.86
C ASP A 141 12.42 16.51 -2.68
N GLU A 142 12.07 15.57 -1.81
CA GLU A 142 12.85 15.15 -0.66
C GLU A 142 12.88 13.61 -0.56
N LYS A 143 13.83 13.08 0.22
CA LYS A 143 13.89 11.63 0.46
C LYS A 143 12.64 11.18 1.21
N VAL A 144 11.90 10.27 0.61
CA VAL A 144 10.67 9.71 1.19
C VAL A 144 11.02 8.77 2.35
N SER A 145 10.45 9.04 3.52
CA SER A 145 10.57 8.22 4.71
C SER A 145 9.41 7.21 4.81
N LEU A 146 9.54 6.25 5.72
CA LEU A 146 8.46 5.33 6.05
C LEU A 146 7.22 6.07 6.57
N SER A 147 7.42 7.12 7.37
CA SER A 147 6.32 7.94 7.88
C SER A 147 5.57 8.66 6.77
N ASP A 148 6.25 9.11 5.72
CA ASP A 148 5.59 9.72 4.54
C ASP A 148 4.71 8.71 3.80
N ILE A 149 5.13 7.43 3.75
CA ILE A 149 4.31 6.35 3.18
C ILE A 149 3.06 6.12 4.06
N PHE A 150 3.20 6.13 5.38
CA PHE A 150 2.04 6.01 6.28
C PHE A 150 1.05 7.16 6.07
N GLU A 151 1.54 8.40 5.98
CA GLU A 151 0.69 9.57 5.71
C GLU A 151 0.02 9.50 4.33
N LEU A 152 0.77 9.12 3.28
CA LEU A 152 0.21 8.94 1.95
C LEU A 152 -0.96 7.94 1.94
N THR A 153 -0.79 6.80 2.60
CA THR A 153 -1.80 5.71 2.58
C THR A 153 -3.07 6.04 3.35
N ARG A 154 -3.03 6.99 4.27
CA ARG A 154 -4.19 7.48 5.05
C ARG A 154 -4.76 8.79 4.53
N SER A 155 -4.13 9.38 3.52
CA SER A 155 -4.51 10.68 3.00
C SER A 155 -5.91 10.71 2.38
N ARG A 156 -6.58 11.84 2.61
CA ARG A 156 -7.90 12.17 2.08
C ARG A 156 -7.88 13.42 1.19
N PHE A 157 -6.71 13.73 0.60
CA PHE A 157 -6.48 14.91 -0.23
C PHE A 157 -6.59 16.23 0.56
N GLU A 158 -6.18 16.21 1.81
CA GLU A 158 -6.24 17.33 2.74
C GLU A 158 -5.63 18.61 2.14
N GLY A 159 -6.30 19.74 2.34
CA GLY A 159 -5.85 21.04 1.83
C GLY A 159 -6.01 21.24 0.32
N THR A 160 -6.65 20.32 -0.39
CA THR A 160 -6.95 20.46 -1.82
C THR A 160 -8.44 20.67 -2.07
N GLN A 161 -8.79 21.12 -3.28
CA GLN A 161 -10.19 21.21 -3.71
C GLN A 161 -10.91 19.84 -3.80
N TRP A 162 -10.21 18.75 -3.52
CA TRP A 162 -10.70 17.37 -3.59
C TRP A 162 -10.83 16.72 -2.21
N ASP A 163 -10.59 17.46 -1.14
CA ASP A 163 -10.86 17.02 0.22
C ASP A 163 -12.36 16.81 0.42
N PRO A 164 -12.83 15.58 0.70
CA PRO A 164 -14.25 15.29 0.86
C PRO A 164 -14.85 15.95 2.11
N GLU A 165 -14.08 16.19 3.15
CA GLU A 165 -14.54 16.82 4.39
C GLU A 165 -14.77 18.31 4.18
N GLU A 166 -13.84 19.00 3.54
CA GLU A 166 -13.97 20.44 3.25
C GLU A 166 -15.02 20.73 2.18
N THR A 167 -15.14 19.85 1.19
CA THR A 167 -16.05 20.04 0.06
C THR A 167 -17.45 19.46 0.26
N GLY A 168 -17.63 18.62 1.29
CA GLY A 168 -18.88 17.87 1.50
C GLY A 168 -19.17 16.84 0.39
N ARG A 169 -18.12 16.32 -0.25
CA ARG A 169 -18.20 15.42 -1.41
C ARG A 169 -17.78 13.98 -1.04
N PRO A 170 -18.63 13.20 -0.38
CA PRO A 170 -18.30 11.82 0.01
C PRO A 170 -18.16 10.86 -1.18
N ASP A 171 -18.52 11.30 -2.40
CA ASP A 171 -18.31 10.57 -3.65
C ASP A 171 -16.85 10.61 -4.14
N ILE A 172 -16.02 11.49 -3.57
CA ILE A 172 -14.60 11.57 -3.91
C ILE A 172 -13.88 10.36 -3.32
N ARG A 173 -13.31 9.52 -4.21
CA ARG A 173 -12.52 8.36 -3.80
C ARG A 173 -11.11 8.78 -3.46
N VAL A 174 -10.79 8.79 -2.19
CA VAL A 174 -9.48 9.12 -1.61
C VAL A 174 -8.55 7.91 -1.53
N ILE A 175 -7.31 8.11 -1.08
CA ILE A 175 -6.35 7.02 -0.80
C ILE A 175 -6.77 6.32 0.50
N GLY A 176 -6.87 7.06 1.61
CA GLY A 176 -7.30 6.59 2.93
C GLY A 176 -8.80 6.36 3.00
N ILE A 177 -9.29 5.36 2.26
CA ILE A 177 -10.73 5.06 2.18
C ILE A 177 -11.18 4.18 3.34
N GLU A 178 -12.40 4.43 3.85
CA GLU A 178 -13.00 3.73 5.01
C GLU A 178 -13.09 2.20 4.82
N ARG A 179 -13.10 1.74 3.57
CA ARG A 179 -13.24 0.33 3.20
C ARG A 179 -11.92 -0.43 3.17
N GLN A 180 -10.80 0.19 3.50
CA GLN A 180 -9.56 -0.56 3.62
C GLN A 180 -9.73 -1.66 4.66
N VAL A 181 -9.30 -2.87 4.31
CA VAL A 181 -9.29 -4.04 5.21
C VAL A 181 -7.97 -4.06 5.97
N ASN A 182 -6.91 -3.73 5.27
CA ASN A 182 -5.56 -3.52 5.79
C ASN A 182 -4.80 -2.57 4.86
N CYS A 183 -3.70 -2.04 5.35
CA CYS A 183 -2.73 -1.31 4.56
C CYS A 183 -1.33 -1.74 4.97
N SER A 184 -0.40 -1.82 4.03
CA SER A 184 0.95 -2.29 4.32
C SER A 184 2.00 -1.46 3.60
N ALA A 185 3.13 -1.24 4.29
CA ALA A 185 4.37 -0.75 3.73
C ALA A 185 5.46 -1.80 3.96
N ILE A 186 6.29 -2.07 2.97
CA ILE A 186 7.37 -3.04 3.08
C ILE A 186 8.70 -2.30 2.96
N GLU A 187 9.50 -2.35 4.01
CA GLU A 187 10.90 -1.92 3.97
C GLU A 187 11.77 -3.11 3.58
N ILE A 188 12.74 -2.85 2.71
CA ILE A 188 13.74 -3.84 2.30
C ILE A 188 15.13 -3.29 2.64
N TYR A 189 15.87 -4.04 3.43
CA TYR A 189 17.20 -3.69 3.92
C TYR A 189 18.26 -4.45 3.11
N ASP A 190 19.11 -3.75 2.40
CA ASP A 190 20.15 -4.32 1.53
C ASP A 190 21.37 -4.85 2.30
N ASP A 191 21.57 -4.37 3.52
CA ASP A 191 22.69 -4.74 4.41
C ASP A 191 22.38 -5.89 5.39
N LEU A 192 21.14 -6.41 5.40
CA LEU A 192 20.72 -7.50 6.28
C LEU A 192 20.72 -8.86 5.54
N PRO A 193 20.87 -9.97 6.29
CA PRO A 193 20.64 -11.30 5.73
C PRO A 193 19.26 -11.43 5.09
N ALA A 194 19.16 -12.11 3.94
CA ALA A 194 17.92 -12.24 3.18
C ALA A 194 16.73 -12.79 4.02
N ALA A 195 17.00 -13.62 5.04
CA ALA A 195 15.96 -14.14 5.93
C ALA A 195 15.29 -13.07 6.81
N MET A 196 15.90 -11.90 6.96
CA MET A 196 15.39 -10.80 7.79
C MET A 196 15.40 -9.43 7.06
N SER A 197 15.64 -9.44 5.75
CA SER A 197 15.81 -8.23 4.97
C SER A 197 14.50 -7.47 4.69
N ALA A 198 13.35 -8.12 4.83
CA ALA A 198 12.05 -7.51 4.59
C ALA A 198 11.26 -7.37 5.90
N VAL A 199 10.75 -6.16 6.13
CA VAL A 199 9.85 -5.83 7.24
C VAL A 199 8.58 -5.24 6.68
N THR A 200 7.47 -5.90 6.96
CA THR A 200 6.14 -5.42 6.60
C THR A 200 5.56 -4.63 7.76
N TRP A 201 5.32 -3.35 7.56
CA TRP A 201 4.52 -2.52 8.46
C TRP A 201 3.08 -2.61 8.02
N THR A 202 2.20 -3.10 8.86
CA THR A 202 0.82 -3.35 8.46
C THR A 202 -0.19 -2.85 9.49
N THR A 203 -1.30 -2.29 8.97
CA THR A 203 -2.46 -1.96 9.78
C THR A 203 -3.49 -3.07 9.69
N LEU A 204 -4.35 -3.16 10.70
CA LEU A 204 -5.64 -3.83 10.59
C LEU A 204 -6.73 -2.76 10.44
N ALA A 205 -7.69 -2.99 9.53
CA ALA A 205 -8.70 -2.01 9.11
C ALA A 205 -8.08 -0.82 8.32
N ASN A 206 -8.77 0.31 8.25
CA ASN A 206 -8.31 1.46 7.46
C ASN A 206 -7.16 2.21 8.14
N ALA A 207 -6.18 2.60 7.35
CA ALA A 207 -4.95 3.23 7.83
C ALA A 207 -5.19 4.57 8.56
N GLU A 208 -6.27 5.30 8.23
CA GLU A 208 -6.56 6.61 8.80
C GLU A 208 -6.66 6.58 10.33
N HIS A 209 -7.30 5.56 10.91
CA HIS A 209 -7.55 5.47 12.35
C HIS A 209 -6.99 4.18 12.98
N SER A 210 -6.02 3.56 12.32
CA SER A 210 -5.30 2.37 12.80
C SER A 210 -3.80 2.64 12.87
N VAL A 211 -3.05 1.65 13.34
CA VAL A 211 -1.61 1.74 13.60
C VAL A 211 -0.83 0.77 12.72
N TYR A 212 0.30 1.22 12.19
CA TYR A 212 1.26 0.37 11.50
C TYR A 212 2.14 -0.36 12.52
N LEU A 213 2.10 -1.69 12.49
CA LEU A 213 2.91 -2.56 13.33
C LEU A 213 3.92 -3.32 12.48
N PRO A 214 5.20 -3.41 12.91
CA PRO A 214 6.22 -4.11 12.15
C PRO A 214 6.11 -5.63 12.28
N LEU A 215 6.25 -6.32 11.15
CA LEU A 215 6.28 -7.77 11.05
C LEU A 215 7.43 -8.19 10.13
N SER A 216 8.47 -8.77 10.67
CA SER A 216 9.59 -9.33 9.90
C SER A 216 9.26 -10.74 9.42
N ASN A 217 9.82 -11.12 8.27
CA ASN A 217 9.72 -12.49 7.75
C ASN A 217 10.46 -13.56 8.59
N LEU A 218 11.21 -13.14 9.61
CA LEU A 218 11.86 -14.05 10.58
C LEU A 218 10.93 -14.41 11.76
N VAL A 219 9.83 -13.67 11.97
CA VAL A 219 8.84 -13.94 13.02
C VAL A 219 8.15 -15.28 12.76
N THR A 220 8.00 -16.09 13.80
CA THR A 220 7.45 -17.45 13.73
C THR A 220 6.06 -17.58 14.33
N ASP A 221 5.60 -16.57 15.06
CA ASP A 221 4.29 -16.53 15.70
C ASP A 221 3.82 -15.08 15.87
N VAL A 222 2.53 -14.87 16.12
CA VAL A 222 1.89 -13.57 16.37
C VAL A 222 1.02 -13.65 17.62
N ALA A 223 0.56 -12.51 18.14
CA ALA A 223 -0.38 -12.51 19.26
C ALA A 223 -1.67 -13.27 18.88
N GLU A 224 -2.24 -14.04 19.80
CA GLU A 224 -3.36 -14.97 19.57
C GLU A 224 -4.52 -14.33 18.78
N MET A 225 -4.91 -13.11 19.11
CA MET A 225 -6.00 -12.42 18.42
C MET A 225 -5.64 -11.94 17.00
N PHE A 226 -4.36 -11.94 16.63
CA PHE A 226 -3.88 -11.61 15.28
C PHE A 226 -3.79 -12.83 14.37
N ASP A 227 -3.68 -14.03 14.94
CA ASP A 227 -3.67 -15.31 14.20
C ASP A 227 -5.07 -15.93 14.05
N HIS A 228 -6.03 -15.45 14.82
CA HIS A 228 -7.36 -16.03 14.86
C HIS A 228 -8.24 -15.58 13.68
N THR A 229 -8.82 -16.55 13.00
CA THR A 229 -9.90 -16.32 12.03
C THR A 229 -11.15 -17.06 12.53
N PRO A 230 -12.31 -16.38 12.68
CA PRO A 230 -13.52 -17.02 13.17
C PRO A 230 -13.92 -18.24 12.36
N GLU A 231 -14.31 -19.32 13.05
CA GLU A 231 -14.82 -20.53 12.38
C GLU A 231 -16.07 -20.20 11.55
N GLY A 232 -16.12 -20.73 10.32
CA GLY A 232 -17.27 -20.50 9.43
C GLY A 232 -17.32 -19.11 8.83
N PHE A 233 -16.23 -18.33 8.92
CA PHE A 233 -16.14 -17.04 8.26
C PHE A 233 -16.32 -17.19 6.74
N THR A 234 -17.38 -16.58 6.22
CA THR A 234 -17.63 -16.47 4.78
C THR A 234 -17.89 -15.02 4.42
N SER A 235 -17.71 -14.65 3.16
CA SER A 235 -18.00 -13.28 2.68
C SER A 235 -19.42 -12.79 3.03
N ASP A 236 -20.34 -13.70 3.31
CA ASP A 236 -21.74 -13.42 3.63
C ASP A 236 -22.03 -13.40 5.15
N SER A 237 -21.06 -13.79 5.98
CA SER A 237 -21.22 -13.90 7.45
C SER A 237 -20.35 -12.88 8.18
N TYR A 238 -20.51 -11.59 7.90
CA TYR A 238 -19.91 -10.52 8.71
C TYR A 238 -20.57 -10.48 10.09
N GLY A 239 -20.11 -11.35 11.00
CA GLY A 239 -20.45 -11.26 12.41
C GLY A 239 -19.56 -10.24 13.12
N TYR A 240 -20.16 -9.46 14.03
CA TYR A 240 -19.38 -8.68 15.00
C TYR A 240 -18.78 -9.66 16.01
N ASP A 241 -17.49 -9.94 15.86
CA ASP A 241 -16.77 -10.92 16.67
C ASP A 241 -15.49 -10.29 17.23
N LEU A 242 -15.41 -10.21 18.55
CA LEU A 242 -14.27 -9.66 19.29
C LEU A 242 -13.20 -10.71 19.62
N SER A 243 -13.28 -11.91 19.06
CA SER A 243 -12.25 -12.92 19.27
C SER A 243 -11.01 -12.69 18.38
N TYR A 244 -11.04 -11.72 17.43
CA TYR A 244 -9.90 -11.41 16.56
C TYR A 244 -9.66 -9.90 16.42
N ALA A 245 -8.38 -9.55 16.29
CA ALA A 245 -7.89 -8.17 16.38
C ALA A 245 -8.54 -7.22 15.36
N HIS A 246 -8.79 -7.65 14.12
CA HIS A 246 -9.36 -6.79 13.08
C HIS A 246 -10.66 -6.11 13.52
N THR A 247 -11.56 -6.82 14.25
CA THR A 247 -12.82 -6.23 14.72
C THR A 247 -12.57 -5.10 15.72
N HIS A 248 -11.56 -5.23 16.59
CA HIS A 248 -11.21 -4.19 17.56
C HIS A 248 -10.77 -2.91 16.84
N PHE A 249 -9.83 -3.02 15.90
CA PHE A 249 -9.39 -1.86 15.12
C PHE A 249 -10.51 -1.30 14.25
N LYS A 250 -11.29 -2.16 13.58
CA LYS A 250 -12.38 -1.69 12.71
C LYS A 250 -13.49 -0.96 13.47
N ARG A 251 -13.84 -1.38 14.68
CA ARG A 251 -14.84 -0.67 15.49
C ARG A 251 -14.35 0.72 15.92
N LEU A 252 -13.05 0.86 16.28
CA LEU A 252 -12.45 2.15 16.59
C LEU A 252 -12.45 3.06 15.36
N CYS A 253 -12.04 2.55 14.19
CA CYS A 253 -12.10 3.28 12.93
C CYS A 253 -13.53 3.77 12.64
N ALA A 254 -14.52 2.88 12.70
CA ALA A 254 -15.90 3.21 12.42
C ALA A 254 -16.47 4.26 13.38
N LEU A 255 -16.04 4.24 14.64
CA LEU A 255 -16.44 5.25 15.62
C LEU A 255 -15.78 6.61 15.33
N SER A 256 -14.49 6.61 15.01
CA SER A 256 -13.72 7.81 14.65
C SER A 256 -14.25 8.50 13.40
N GLU A 257 -14.72 7.72 12.43
CA GLU A 257 -15.30 8.20 11.16
C GLU A 257 -16.66 8.89 11.32
N GLN A 258 -17.38 8.70 12.42
CA GLN A 258 -18.64 9.39 12.68
C GLN A 258 -18.43 10.91 12.80
N ASP A 259 -17.29 11.33 13.34
CA ASP A 259 -16.88 12.72 13.42
C ASP A 259 -15.34 12.78 13.43
N ARG A 260 -14.77 12.90 12.24
CA ARG A 260 -13.32 12.89 12.06
C ARG A 260 -12.59 14.00 12.79
N GLU A 261 -13.24 15.16 12.92
CA GLU A 261 -12.67 16.31 13.63
C GLU A 261 -12.64 16.08 15.14
N HIS A 262 -13.74 15.67 15.74
CA HIS A 262 -13.88 15.55 17.19
C HIS A 262 -13.41 14.19 17.74
N TYR A 263 -13.63 13.08 17.00
CA TYR A 263 -13.26 11.74 17.44
C TYR A 263 -11.97 11.25 16.78
N GLY A 264 -11.85 11.46 15.47
CA GLY A 264 -10.74 10.92 14.70
C GLY A 264 -9.39 11.60 14.96
N THR A 265 -9.37 12.93 15.20
CA THR A 265 -8.12 13.68 15.39
C THR A 265 -7.27 13.15 16.55
N GLY A 266 -7.90 12.86 17.69
CA GLY A 266 -7.20 12.30 18.86
C GLY A 266 -6.65 10.89 18.60
N VAL A 267 -7.44 10.05 17.93
CA VAL A 267 -7.03 8.69 17.56
C VAL A 267 -5.83 8.71 16.61
N ARG A 268 -5.89 9.53 15.56
CA ARG A 268 -4.76 9.70 14.61
C ARG A 268 -3.50 10.20 15.32
N ALA A 269 -3.63 11.20 16.17
CA ALA A 269 -2.48 11.75 16.91
C ALA A 269 -1.84 10.73 17.86
N TYR A 270 -2.66 9.92 18.53
CA TYR A 270 -2.17 8.84 19.37
C TYR A 270 -1.41 7.79 18.57
N TRP A 271 -2.04 7.24 17.51
CA TRP A 271 -1.38 6.24 16.67
C TRP A 271 -0.11 6.75 16.02
N LYS A 272 -0.12 8.01 15.55
CA LYS A 272 1.12 8.63 15.04
C LYS A 272 2.24 8.64 16.08
N SER A 273 1.93 8.94 17.34
CA SER A 273 2.96 8.93 18.39
C SER A 273 3.51 7.52 18.68
N VAL A 274 2.67 6.49 18.55
CA VAL A 274 3.10 5.09 18.67
C VAL A 274 3.97 4.70 17.49
N GLU A 275 3.57 5.03 16.28
CA GLU A 275 4.34 4.76 15.05
C GLU A 275 5.69 5.47 15.06
N ASP A 276 5.73 6.75 15.42
CA ASP A 276 6.98 7.51 15.53
C ASP A 276 7.96 6.83 16.52
N ALA A 277 7.45 6.31 17.63
CA ALA A 277 8.26 5.57 18.59
C ALA A 277 8.75 4.21 18.03
N LEU A 278 7.86 3.46 17.36
CA LEU A 278 8.21 2.18 16.72
C LEU A 278 9.25 2.37 15.61
N VAL A 279 9.06 3.34 14.73
CA VAL A 279 10.02 3.66 13.66
C VAL A 279 11.38 4.06 14.22
N ALA A 280 11.40 4.82 15.31
CA ALA A 280 12.64 5.23 15.94
C ALA A 280 13.39 4.08 16.66
N GLU A 281 12.67 3.15 17.28
CA GLU A 281 13.28 2.03 18.02
C GLU A 281 13.67 0.83 17.13
N TYR A 282 12.94 0.61 16.02
CA TYR A 282 13.07 -0.62 15.24
C TYR A 282 14.46 -0.87 14.64
N PRO A 283 15.23 0.14 14.19
CA PRO A 283 16.62 -0.08 13.77
C PRO A 283 17.51 -0.72 14.85
N ALA A 284 17.30 -0.41 16.12
CA ALA A 284 18.04 -1.04 17.22
C ALA A 284 17.59 -2.51 17.42
N VAL A 285 16.30 -2.79 17.25
CA VAL A 285 15.75 -4.16 17.28
C VAL A 285 16.37 -5.00 16.16
N LEU A 286 16.43 -4.48 14.93
CA LEU A 286 17.06 -5.16 13.80
C LEU A 286 18.56 -5.39 14.03
N ALA A 287 19.28 -4.41 14.58
CA ALA A 287 20.70 -4.56 14.87
C ALA A 287 20.97 -5.64 15.91
N GLU A 288 20.14 -5.77 16.94
CA GLU A 288 20.25 -6.85 17.93
C GLU A 288 19.87 -8.21 17.31
N THR A 289 18.80 -8.23 16.52
CA THR A 289 18.39 -9.43 15.76
C THR A 289 19.51 -9.93 14.86
N ALA A 290 20.22 -9.04 14.15
CA ALA A 290 21.32 -9.42 13.28
C ALA A 290 22.49 -10.07 14.05
N LYS A 291 22.80 -9.59 15.25
CA LYS A 291 23.81 -10.23 16.12
C LYS A 291 23.35 -11.62 16.56
N LEU A 292 22.13 -11.74 17.03
CA LEU A 292 21.55 -13.03 17.43
C LEU A 292 21.51 -13.99 16.25
N TYR A 293 21.13 -13.51 15.05
CA TYR A 293 21.09 -14.33 13.85
C TYR A 293 22.45 -14.90 13.45
N ALA A 294 23.51 -14.10 13.61
CA ALA A 294 24.88 -14.55 13.34
C ALA A 294 25.35 -15.64 14.32
N GLU A 295 24.84 -15.67 15.55
CA GLU A 295 25.14 -16.67 16.56
C GLU A 295 24.23 -17.91 16.45
N ASP A 296 22.91 -17.67 16.36
CA ASP A 296 21.88 -18.69 16.32
C ASP A 296 20.59 -18.10 15.70
N PRO A 297 20.23 -18.46 14.45
CA PRO A 297 19.02 -17.99 13.81
C PRO A 297 17.72 -18.25 14.59
N ALA A 298 17.66 -19.32 15.39
CA ALA A 298 16.46 -19.62 16.18
C ALA A 298 16.27 -18.61 17.32
N LYS A 299 17.35 -18.16 17.96
CA LYS A 299 17.27 -17.11 18.98
C LYS A 299 16.87 -15.76 18.40
N ALA A 300 17.32 -15.45 17.19
CA ALA A 300 16.90 -14.24 16.50
C ALA A 300 15.39 -14.27 16.18
N ALA A 301 14.89 -15.42 15.73
CA ALA A 301 13.45 -15.60 15.48
C ALA A 301 12.62 -15.49 16.77
N GLU A 302 13.08 -16.12 17.86
CA GLU A 302 12.45 -16.02 19.18
C GLU A 302 12.37 -14.55 19.65
N TYR A 303 13.50 -13.84 19.61
CA TYR A 303 13.57 -12.42 20.01
C TYR A 303 12.61 -11.53 19.23
N LEU A 304 12.59 -11.66 17.89
CA LEU A 304 11.65 -10.88 17.04
C LEU A 304 10.20 -11.29 17.26
N THR A 305 9.93 -12.56 17.49
CA THR A 305 8.57 -13.05 17.78
C THR A 305 8.06 -12.46 19.09
N GLU A 306 8.87 -12.50 20.16
CA GLU A 306 8.51 -11.87 21.44
C GLU A 306 8.25 -10.37 21.30
N TYR A 307 9.12 -9.65 20.58
CA TYR A 307 8.94 -8.23 20.29
C TYR A 307 7.63 -7.97 19.54
N THR A 308 7.36 -8.74 18.49
CA THR A 308 6.14 -8.58 17.65
C THR A 308 4.87 -8.80 18.48
N VAL A 309 4.84 -9.90 19.26
CA VAL A 309 3.70 -10.24 20.13
C VAL A 309 3.46 -9.12 21.15
N GLU A 310 4.51 -8.64 21.82
CA GLU A 310 4.40 -7.51 22.78
C GLU A 310 3.77 -6.26 22.15
N LYS A 311 4.22 -5.87 20.93
CA LYS A 311 3.70 -4.67 20.27
C LYS A 311 2.26 -4.86 19.79
N GLN A 312 1.90 -6.03 19.32
CA GLN A 312 0.54 -6.38 18.90
C GLN A 312 -0.44 -6.36 20.10
N GLU A 313 -0.08 -6.99 21.20
CA GLU A 313 -0.90 -7.00 22.44
C GLU A 313 -1.09 -5.60 22.99
N LYS A 314 -0.02 -4.79 23.02
CA LYS A 314 -0.11 -3.41 23.47
C LYS A 314 -1.01 -2.57 22.57
N ALA A 315 -0.84 -2.65 21.27
CA ALA A 315 -1.68 -1.91 20.31
C ALA A 315 -3.15 -2.29 20.43
N LEU A 316 -3.44 -3.57 20.66
CA LEU A 316 -4.80 -4.04 20.88
C LEU A 316 -5.41 -3.46 22.17
N ALA A 317 -4.66 -3.47 23.25
CA ALA A 317 -5.09 -2.90 24.53
C ALA A 317 -5.33 -1.37 24.45
N ASP A 318 -4.45 -0.66 23.73
CA ASP A 318 -4.60 0.77 23.48
C ASP A 318 -5.82 1.08 22.59
N CYS A 319 -6.06 0.24 21.58
CA CYS A 319 -7.25 0.33 20.71
C CYS A 319 -8.55 0.20 21.52
N ASP A 320 -8.62 -0.79 22.40
CA ASP A 320 -9.78 -1.00 23.26
C ASP A 320 -9.99 0.15 24.23
N THR A 321 -8.91 0.65 24.83
CA THR A 321 -8.97 1.81 25.72
C THR A 321 -9.53 3.03 25.00
N MET A 322 -9.02 3.36 23.82
CA MET A 322 -9.52 4.50 23.02
C MET A 322 -11.00 4.31 22.62
N TYR A 323 -11.37 3.10 22.22
CA TYR A 323 -12.76 2.81 21.88
C TYR A 323 -13.71 3.02 23.08
N ASP A 324 -13.33 2.56 24.25
CA ASP A 324 -14.13 2.70 25.48
C ASP A 324 -14.23 4.16 25.93
N GLU A 325 -13.12 4.92 25.85
CA GLU A 325 -13.10 6.35 26.19
C GLU A 325 -13.96 7.17 25.23
N LEU A 326 -13.86 6.93 23.91
CA LEU A 326 -14.71 7.61 22.92
C LEU A 326 -16.18 7.23 23.09
N THR A 327 -16.49 5.97 23.33
CA THR A 327 -17.86 5.50 23.60
C THR A 327 -18.42 6.19 24.82
N TRP A 328 -17.65 6.28 25.90
CA TRP A 328 -18.07 7.00 27.11
C TRP A 328 -18.28 8.49 26.86
N TYR A 329 -17.38 9.14 26.11
CA TYR A 329 -17.53 10.54 25.73
C TYR A 329 -18.82 10.79 24.95
N MET A 330 -19.16 9.92 23.99
CA MET A 330 -20.42 10.01 23.24
C MET A 330 -21.64 9.84 24.15
N ILE A 331 -21.65 8.86 25.04
CA ILE A 331 -22.75 8.63 25.99
C ILE A 331 -22.93 9.87 26.89
N ALA A 332 -21.84 10.43 27.41
CA ALA A 332 -21.90 11.58 28.29
C ALA A 332 -22.42 12.85 27.59
N ASN A 333 -22.23 12.98 26.27
CA ASN A 333 -22.59 14.17 25.49
C ASN A 333 -23.90 14.03 24.69
N THR A 334 -24.48 12.82 24.58
CA THR A 334 -25.76 12.61 23.88
C THR A 334 -26.99 13.02 24.68
N SER A 335 -26.83 13.44 25.94
CA SER A 335 -27.94 13.80 26.85
C SER A 335 -28.23 15.29 26.88
N THR A 336 -27.62 16.08 26.03
CA THR A 336 -27.85 17.53 25.90
C THR A 336 -28.37 17.89 24.51
#